data_195bd15986f7dc98aad59c9b4a5949ad
#
_entry.id   195bd15986f7dc98aad59c9b4a5949ad
#
_cell.length_a   1.000
_cell.length_b   1.000
_cell.length_c   1.000
_cell.angle_alpha   90.00
_cell.angle_beta   90.00
_cell.angle_gamma   90.00
#
_symmetry.space_group_name_H-M   'P 1'
#
loop_
_entity.id
_entity.type
_entity.pdbx_description
1 polymer ?
#
loop_
_entity_poly.entity_id
_entity_poly.type
_entity_poly.pdbx_seq_one_letter_code
_entity_poly.pdbx_strand_id
1 'polypeptide(L)'
;VHTLTDGTFVPMLMSADRTLRENAFKAYYKRAGEFRNTYASTLDAQFKQLKFFADARRYNSTLEASLDVTEVPVEVYTNLIDAVHGNLDKMYRYVELRKKILGVDELHMYDVYNPIVADADVEISFEEAKKTALEALAVLGKDYTDVLEEAFSNRWLRRVREHRQARRRLLHRQRLAPPLRAAQPQG
;
A
#
# COMPACT_ATOMS: atom_id res chain seq x y z
N VAL A 1 -19.69 -2.30 -19.26
CA VAL A 1 -18.92 -3.43 -18.73
C VAL A 1 -17.56 -2.89 -18.31
N HIS A 2 -17.18 -3.09 -17.04
CA HIS A 2 -15.90 -2.66 -16.50
C HIS A 2 -14.97 -3.87 -16.35
N THR A 3 -13.70 -3.71 -16.71
CA THR A 3 -12.69 -4.76 -16.50
C THR A 3 -12.12 -4.64 -15.11
N LEU A 4 -12.33 -5.68 -14.29
CA LEU A 4 -11.81 -5.75 -12.92
C LEU A 4 -10.40 -6.32 -12.92
N THR A 5 -9.45 -5.55 -12.36
CA THR A 5 -8.06 -5.91 -12.14
C THR A 5 -7.60 -5.39 -10.77
N ASP A 6 -6.46 -5.84 -10.25
CA ASP A 6 -5.89 -5.28 -9.02
C ASP A 6 -5.70 -3.75 -9.10
N GLY A 7 -5.43 -3.23 -10.30
CA GLY A 7 -5.26 -1.80 -10.53
C GLY A 7 -6.56 -1.01 -10.59
N THR A 8 -7.69 -1.63 -10.99
CA THR A 8 -8.99 -0.97 -11.11
C THR A 8 -9.91 -1.22 -9.93
N PHE A 9 -9.58 -2.16 -9.05
CA PHE A 9 -10.42 -2.53 -7.91
C PHE A 9 -10.69 -1.34 -6.97
N VAL A 10 -9.64 -0.71 -6.44
CA VAL A 10 -9.82 0.44 -5.54
C VAL A 10 -10.49 1.63 -6.23
N PRO A 11 -10.10 2.04 -7.45
CA PRO A 11 -10.87 3.05 -8.22
C PRO A 11 -12.36 2.74 -8.35
N MET A 12 -12.74 1.47 -8.56
CA MET A 12 -14.16 1.09 -8.58
C MET A 12 -14.83 1.24 -7.21
N LEU A 13 -14.12 0.97 -6.11
CA LEU A 13 -14.63 1.18 -4.75
C LEU A 13 -14.74 2.68 -4.38
N MET A 14 -14.08 3.57 -5.09
CA MET A 14 -14.20 5.02 -4.94
C MET A 14 -15.36 5.62 -5.75
N SER A 15 -16.02 4.83 -6.61
CA SER A 15 -17.15 5.31 -7.42
C SER A 15 -18.31 5.79 -6.54
N ALA A 16 -19.02 6.82 -6.98
CA ALA A 16 -20.27 7.24 -6.38
C ALA A 16 -21.38 6.19 -6.54
N ASP A 17 -21.33 5.36 -7.60
CA ASP A 17 -22.27 4.26 -7.83
C ASP A 17 -22.04 3.11 -6.86
N ARG A 18 -22.95 2.96 -5.89
CA ARG A 18 -22.90 1.90 -4.87
C ARG A 18 -23.00 0.50 -5.47
N THR A 19 -23.80 0.34 -6.52
CA THR A 19 -23.96 -0.96 -7.21
C THR A 19 -22.65 -1.38 -7.86
N LEU A 20 -21.93 -0.45 -8.46
CA LEU A 20 -20.60 -0.73 -9.02
C LEU A 20 -19.60 -1.14 -7.93
N ARG A 21 -19.58 -0.43 -6.79
CA ARG A 21 -18.72 -0.78 -5.65
C ARG A 21 -18.99 -2.18 -5.13
N GLU A 22 -20.27 -2.49 -4.88
CA GLU A 22 -20.70 -3.80 -4.40
C GLU A 22 -20.32 -4.92 -5.37
N ASN A 23 -20.64 -4.76 -6.66
CA ASN A 23 -20.34 -5.76 -7.68
C ASN A 23 -18.83 -5.98 -7.86
N ALA A 24 -18.03 -4.92 -7.85
CA ALA A 24 -16.58 -5.01 -7.91
C ALA A 24 -16.01 -5.77 -6.69
N PHE A 25 -16.50 -5.46 -5.48
CA PHE A 25 -16.11 -6.13 -4.25
C PHE A 25 -16.45 -7.62 -4.28
N LYS A 26 -17.70 -7.95 -4.59
CA LYS A 26 -18.16 -9.35 -4.67
C LYS A 26 -17.40 -10.16 -5.71
N ALA A 27 -17.16 -9.60 -6.90
CA ALA A 27 -16.43 -10.27 -7.97
C ALA A 27 -14.95 -10.51 -7.59
N TYR A 28 -14.30 -9.53 -6.97
CA TYR A 28 -12.90 -9.64 -6.52
C TYR A 28 -12.74 -10.76 -5.48
N TYR A 29 -13.56 -10.73 -4.42
CA TYR A 29 -13.47 -11.73 -3.36
C TYR A 29 -14.01 -13.10 -3.75
N LYS A 30 -14.94 -13.17 -4.69
CA LYS A 30 -15.34 -14.46 -5.31
C LYS A 30 -14.13 -15.11 -5.99
N ARG A 31 -13.39 -14.34 -6.77
CA ARG A 31 -12.18 -14.85 -7.44
C ARG A 31 -11.10 -15.25 -6.44
N ALA A 32 -10.87 -14.47 -5.39
CA ALA A 32 -9.95 -14.84 -4.31
C ALA A 32 -10.38 -16.13 -3.60
N GLY A 33 -11.69 -16.32 -3.40
CA GLY A 33 -12.26 -17.50 -2.78
C GLY A 33 -12.02 -18.79 -3.55
N GLU A 34 -11.87 -18.74 -4.87
CA GLU A 34 -11.53 -19.90 -5.69
C GLU A 34 -10.14 -20.50 -5.36
N PHE A 35 -9.25 -19.67 -4.79
CA PHE A 35 -7.90 -20.06 -4.36
C PHE A 35 -7.78 -20.26 -2.84
N ARG A 36 -8.89 -20.33 -2.12
CA ARG A 36 -8.92 -20.38 -0.65
C ARG A 36 -8.01 -21.47 -0.07
N ASN A 37 -8.05 -22.68 -0.63
CA ASN A 37 -7.23 -23.80 -0.14
C ASN A 37 -5.75 -23.56 -0.40
N THR A 38 -5.40 -22.98 -1.56
CA THR A 38 -4.01 -22.64 -1.89
C THR A 38 -3.48 -21.59 -0.93
N TYR A 39 -4.28 -20.53 -0.65
CA TYR A 39 -3.88 -19.51 0.32
C TYR A 39 -3.73 -20.08 1.72
N ALA A 40 -4.66 -20.94 2.15
CA ALA A 40 -4.58 -21.60 3.46
C ALA A 40 -3.30 -22.46 3.58
N SER A 41 -2.99 -23.27 2.57
CA SER A 41 -1.80 -24.12 2.57
C SER A 41 -0.50 -23.34 2.55
N THR A 42 -0.43 -22.25 1.78
CA THR A 42 0.77 -21.40 1.75
C THR A 42 0.97 -20.64 3.05
N LEU A 43 -0.12 -20.18 3.68
CA LEU A 43 -0.07 -19.51 4.97
C LEU A 43 0.35 -20.49 6.09
N ASP A 44 -0.20 -21.71 6.11
CA ASP A 44 0.18 -22.75 7.05
C ASP A 44 1.67 -23.11 6.92
N ALA A 45 2.16 -23.25 5.68
CA ALA A 45 3.58 -23.50 5.42
C ALA A 45 4.46 -22.35 5.95
N GLN A 46 4.02 -21.10 5.80
CA GLN A 46 4.73 -19.93 6.34
C GLN A 46 4.78 -19.95 7.87
N PHE A 47 3.68 -20.28 8.54
CA PHE A 47 3.66 -20.40 10.00
C PHE A 47 4.57 -21.53 10.50
N LYS A 48 4.55 -22.68 9.84
CA LYS A 48 5.44 -23.80 10.18
C LYS A 48 6.91 -23.42 10.00
N GLN A 49 7.25 -22.69 8.95
CA GLN A 49 8.60 -22.20 8.72
C GLN A 49 9.04 -21.23 9.83
N LEU A 50 8.19 -20.26 10.18
CA LEU A 50 8.49 -19.31 11.27
C LEU A 50 8.69 -20.03 12.60
N LYS A 51 7.81 -21.02 12.89
CA LYS A 51 7.93 -21.83 14.11
C LYS A 51 9.23 -22.64 14.12
N PHE A 52 9.59 -23.30 13.01
CA PHE A 52 10.84 -24.05 12.90
C PHE A 52 12.05 -23.15 13.21
N PHE A 53 12.14 -21.98 12.65
CA PHE A 53 13.25 -21.06 12.90
C PHE A 53 13.28 -20.51 14.32
N ALA A 54 12.11 -20.24 14.91
CA ALA A 54 12.03 -19.83 16.31
C ALA A 54 12.53 -20.93 17.26
N ASP A 55 12.04 -22.16 17.08
CA ASP A 55 12.44 -23.32 17.89
C ASP A 55 13.94 -23.64 17.73
N ALA A 56 14.46 -23.65 16.48
CA ALA A 56 15.87 -23.94 16.19
C ALA A 56 16.82 -22.89 16.82
N ARG A 57 16.37 -21.66 16.98
CA ARG A 57 17.13 -20.57 17.61
C ARG A 57 16.81 -20.41 19.10
N ARG A 58 15.96 -21.27 19.65
CA ARG A 58 15.55 -21.28 21.06
C ARG A 58 14.81 -20.05 21.55
N TYR A 59 14.04 -19.41 20.67
CA TYR A 59 13.09 -18.37 21.09
C TYR A 59 11.86 -19.01 21.76
N ASN A 60 11.27 -18.31 22.74
CA ASN A 60 10.07 -18.79 23.43
C ASN A 60 8.82 -18.72 22.53
N SER A 61 8.84 -17.86 21.51
CA SER A 61 7.74 -17.69 20.57
C SER A 61 8.22 -17.19 19.20
N THR A 62 7.37 -17.36 18.19
CA THR A 62 7.60 -16.76 16.86
C THR A 62 7.50 -15.23 16.90
N LEU A 63 6.73 -14.68 17.84
CA LEU A 63 6.64 -13.23 18.04
C LEU A 63 7.97 -12.68 18.56
N GLU A 64 8.54 -13.30 19.61
CA GLU A 64 9.85 -12.93 20.13
C GLU A 64 10.92 -13.00 19.03
N ALA A 65 10.97 -14.10 18.28
CA ALA A 65 11.92 -14.26 17.16
C ALA A 65 11.75 -13.19 16.06
N SER A 66 10.53 -12.72 15.84
CA SER A 66 10.25 -11.69 14.82
C SER A 66 10.65 -10.29 15.30
N LEU A 67 10.53 -10.01 16.57
CA LEU A 67 10.84 -8.71 17.17
C LEU A 67 12.32 -8.54 17.51
N ASP A 68 13.04 -9.64 17.76
CA ASP A 68 14.46 -9.65 18.08
C ASP A 68 15.31 -8.98 16.99
N VAL A 69 14.95 -9.15 15.72
CA VAL A 69 15.64 -8.52 14.58
C VAL A 69 15.67 -6.99 14.67
N THR A 70 14.69 -6.40 15.31
CA THR A 70 14.57 -4.95 15.53
C THR A 70 14.81 -4.53 16.97
N GLU A 71 15.21 -5.49 17.83
CA GLU A 71 15.47 -5.28 19.27
C GLU A 71 14.27 -4.67 20.00
N VAL A 72 13.04 -5.02 19.57
CA VAL A 72 11.79 -4.52 20.19
C VAL A 72 11.29 -5.54 21.22
N PRO A 73 11.13 -5.16 22.50
CA PRO A 73 10.52 -6.03 23.50
C PRO A 73 9.08 -6.43 23.14
N VAL A 74 8.69 -7.66 23.49
CA VAL A 74 7.33 -8.20 23.22
C VAL A 74 6.26 -7.32 23.84
N GLU A 75 6.54 -6.75 25.02
CA GLU A 75 5.62 -5.86 25.75
C GLU A 75 5.27 -4.59 24.95
N VAL A 76 6.18 -4.07 24.14
CA VAL A 76 5.90 -2.91 23.26
C VAL A 76 4.84 -3.28 22.24
N TYR A 77 4.94 -4.48 21.66
CA TYR A 77 3.97 -4.97 20.70
C TYR A 77 2.58 -5.20 21.32
N THR A 78 2.54 -5.85 22.49
CA THR A 78 1.27 -6.10 23.20
C THR A 78 0.64 -4.81 23.68
N ASN A 79 1.42 -3.88 24.24
CA ASN A 79 0.94 -2.57 24.66
C ASN A 79 0.38 -1.74 23.50
N LEU A 80 0.96 -1.87 22.30
CA LEU A 80 0.41 -1.22 21.11
C LEU A 80 -1.00 -1.75 20.79
N ILE A 81 -1.19 -3.08 20.87
CA ILE A 81 -2.50 -3.70 20.64
C ILE A 81 -3.51 -3.19 21.68
N ASP A 82 -3.13 -3.17 22.96
CA ASP A 82 -4.00 -2.70 24.05
C ASP A 82 -4.35 -1.21 23.88
N ALA A 83 -3.37 -0.39 23.51
CA ALA A 83 -3.59 1.03 23.23
C ALA A 83 -4.55 1.25 22.05
N VAL A 84 -4.45 0.45 20.99
CA VAL A 84 -5.40 0.50 19.86
C VAL A 84 -6.79 0.07 20.31
N HIS A 85 -6.91 -1.05 21.03
CA HIS A 85 -8.18 -1.55 21.55
C HIS A 85 -8.86 -0.53 22.47
N GLY A 86 -8.10 0.10 23.37
CA GLY A 86 -8.61 1.16 24.25
C GLY A 86 -9.09 2.43 23.55
N ASN A 87 -8.81 2.58 22.24
CA ASN A 87 -9.20 3.74 21.44
C ASN A 87 -10.15 3.41 20.27
N LEU A 88 -10.68 2.19 20.20
CA LEU A 88 -11.59 1.77 19.12
C LEU A 88 -12.91 2.56 19.11
N ASP A 89 -13.36 3.09 20.26
CA ASP A 89 -14.53 3.94 20.35
C ASP A 89 -14.46 5.14 19.41
N LYS A 90 -13.27 5.73 19.24
CA LYS A 90 -13.03 6.85 18.32
C LYS A 90 -13.18 6.43 16.85
N MET A 91 -12.70 5.22 16.52
CA MET A 91 -12.87 4.65 15.19
C MET A 91 -14.36 4.34 14.91
N TYR A 92 -15.08 3.79 15.88
CA TYR A 92 -16.51 3.52 15.75
C TYR A 92 -17.32 4.81 15.53
N ARG A 93 -16.99 5.89 16.24
CA ARG A 93 -17.61 7.20 16.02
C ARG A 93 -17.35 7.74 14.61
N TYR A 94 -16.14 7.54 14.08
CA TYR A 94 -15.81 7.91 12.70
C TYR A 94 -16.62 7.07 11.69
N VAL A 95 -16.72 5.77 11.90
CA VAL A 95 -17.51 4.86 11.04
C VAL A 95 -18.99 5.25 11.03
N GLU A 96 -19.56 5.56 12.20
CA GLU A 96 -20.94 6.05 12.32
C GLU A 96 -21.14 7.40 11.61
N LEU A 97 -20.19 8.33 11.72
CA LEU A 97 -20.21 9.58 10.98
C LEU A 97 -20.18 9.33 9.48
N ARG A 98 -19.29 8.45 9.03
CA ARG A 98 -19.16 8.06 7.62
C ARG A 98 -20.48 7.49 7.07
N LYS A 99 -21.12 6.59 7.82
CA LYS A 99 -22.43 6.01 7.50
C LYS A 99 -23.48 7.11 7.28
N LYS A 100 -23.54 8.10 8.18
CA LYS A 100 -24.46 9.24 8.09
C LYS A 100 -24.21 10.12 6.86
N ILE A 101 -22.93 10.44 6.59
CA ILE A 101 -22.56 11.29 5.45
C ILE A 101 -22.87 10.61 4.12
N LEU A 102 -22.62 9.32 4.02
CA LEU A 102 -22.92 8.52 2.83
C LEU A 102 -24.41 8.22 2.65
N GLY A 103 -25.23 8.46 3.66
CA GLY A 103 -26.69 8.26 3.60
C GLY A 103 -27.08 6.77 3.41
N VAL A 104 -26.32 5.85 3.98
CA VAL A 104 -26.57 4.41 3.87
C VAL A 104 -27.11 3.84 5.17
N ASP A 105 -28.04 2.90 5.08
CA ASP A 105 -28.62 2.24 6.27
C ASP A 105 -27.61 1.32 6.95
N GLU A 106 -26.75 0.69 6.16
CA GLU A 106 -25.66 -0.16 6.62
C GLU A 106 -24.39 0.11 5.83
N LEU A 107 -23.27 0.35 6.53
CA LEU A 107 -21.95 0.57 5.94
C LEU A 107 -21.29 -0.79 5.71
N HIS A 108 -20.99 -1.09 4.46
CA HIS A 108 -20.26 -2.29 4.07
C HIS A 108 -18.79 -1.96 3.74
N MET A 109 -17.96 -3.00 3.66
CA MET A 109 -16.53 -2.85 3.30
C MET A 109 -16.31 -2.19 1.94
N TYR A 110 -17.25 -2.34 1.00
CA TYR A 110 -17.19 -1.66 -0.31
C TYR A 110 -17.53 -0.16 -0.24
N ASP A 111 -18.03 0.34 0.88
CA ASP A 111 -18.32 1.76 1.09
C ASP A 111 -17.14 2.53 1.75
N VAL A 112 -16.10 1.82 2.20
CA VAL A 112 -14.99 2.41 2.97
C VAL A 112 -14.10 3.32 2.13
N TYR A 113 -13.94 3.05 0.84
CA TYR A 113 -13.12 3.84 -0.07
C TYR A 113 -13.87 4.98 -0.77
N ASN A 114 -15.20 5.02 -0.65
CA ASN A 114 -15.99 6.07 -1.27
C ASN A 114 -15.66 7.43 -0.61
N PRO A 115 -15.29 8.49 -1.37
CA PRO A 115 -15.07 9.82 -0.84
C PRO A 115 -16.31 10.34 -0.09
N ILE A 116 -16.11 10.94 1.08
CA ILE A 116 -17.17 11.57 1.88
C ILE A 116 -17.26 13.07 1.62
N VAL A 117 -16.28 13.64 0.95
CA VAL A 117 -16.26 15.03 0.50
C VAL A 117 -16.33 15.00 -1.02
N ALA A 118 -17.39 15.61 -1.57
CA ALA A 118 -17.49 15.78 -3.01
C ALA A 118 -16.48 16.85 -3.48
N ASP A 119 -16.03 16.72 -4.72
CA ASP A 119 -15.23 17.72 -5.45
C ASP A 119 -13.82 18.01 -4.90
N ALA A 120 -13.18 17.04 -4.26
CA ALA A 120 -11.76 17.11 -3.94
C ALA A 120 -10.83 16.55 -5.07
N ASP A 121 -11.42 16.14 -6.21
CA ASP A 121 -10.65 15.64 -7.36
C ASP A 121 -10.06 16.82 -8.14
N VAL A 122 -8.82 17.15 -7.84
CA VAL A 122 -8.02 18.07 -8.66
C VAL A 122 -7.28 17.23 -9.71
N GLU A 123 -7.62 17.40 -10.98
CA GLU A 123 -6.84 16.82 -12.07
C GLU A 123 -5.51 17.57 -12.19
N ILE A 124 -4.43 16.90 -11.81
CA ILE A 124 -3.07 17.40 -11.96
C ILE A 124 -2.41 16.69 -13.16
N SER A 125 -2.05 17.45 -14.17
CA SER A 125 -1.33 16.91 -15.32
C SER A 125 0.06 16.39 -14.90
N PHE A 126 0.62 15.44 -15.69
CA PHE A 126 1.95 14.93 -15.40
C PHE A 126 3.02 16.03 -15.44
N GLU A 127 2.92 16.99 -16.36
CA GLU A 127 3.87 18.09 -16.47
C GLU A 127 3.77 19.04 -15.27
N GLU A 128 2.57 19.28 -14.77
CA GLU A 128 2.33 20.06 -13.57
C GLU A 128 2.88 19.35 -12.31
N ALA A 129 2.62 18.05 -12.19
CA ALA A 129 3.18 17.23 -11.10
C ALA A 129 4.71 17.19 -11.14
N LYS A 130 5.32 17.09 -12.34
CA LYS A 130 6.77 17.17 -12.54
C LYS A 130 7.33 18.50 -12.06
N LYS A 131 6.72 19.62 -12.49
CA LYS A 131 7.14 20.97 -12.09
C LYS A 131 7.05 21.13 -10.57
N THR A 132 5.93 20.79 -9.98
CA THR A 132 5.72 20.87 -8.53
C THR A 132 6.72 20.01 -7.75
N ALA A 133 7.02 18.79 -8.24
CA ALA A 133 8.01 17.93 -7.61
C ALA A 133 9.42 18.54 -7.63
N LEU A 134 9.83 19.11 -8.76
CA LEU A 134 11.14 19.76 -8.88
C LEU A 134 11.24 21.00 -7.99
N GLU A 135 10.21 21.83 -7.94
CA GLU A 135 10.14 23.00 -7.06
C GLU A 135 10.16 22.61 -5.58
N ALA A 136 9.36 21.62 -5.17
CA ALA A 136 9.28 21.17 -3.78
C ALA A 136 10.60 20.53 -3.30
N LEU A 137 11.28 19.80 -4.17
CA LEU A 137 12.53 19.10 -3.85
C LEU A 137 13.79 19.94 -4.08
N ALA A 138 13.66 21.17 -4.58
CA ALA A 138 14.79 22.08 -4.77
C ALA A 138 15.53 22.38 -3.46
N VAL A 139 14.86 22.30 -2.32
CA VAL A 139 15.44 22.44 -0.97
C VAL A 139 16.53 21.41 -0.69
N LEU A 140 16.52 20.24 -1.36
CA LEU A 140 17.53 19.19 -1.21
C LEU A 140 18.83 19.47 -2.00
N GLY A 141 18.87 20.55 -2.77
CA GLY A 141 20.03 20.95 -3.54
C GLY A 141 19.99 20.51 -5.01
N LYS A 142 20.91 21.12 -5.78
CA LYS A 142 20.96 20.94 -7.23
C LYS A 142 21.29 19.50 -7.63
N ASP A 143 22.19 18.83 -6.93
CA ASP A 143 22.61 17.46 -7.22
C ASP A 143 21.41 16.50 -7.17
N TYR A 144 20.47 16.74 -6.25
CA TYR A 144 19.24 15.95 -6.13
C TYR A 144 18.26 16.23 -7.28
N THR A 145 18.05 17.50 -7.61
CA THR A 145 17.12 17.89 -8.68
C THR A 145 17.62 17.46 -10.05
N ASP A 146 18.93 17.49 -10.32
CA ASP A 146 19.52 17.00 -11.56
C ASP A 146 19.24 15.49 -11.78
N VAL A 147 19.37 14.67 -10.74
CA VAL A 147 19.01 13.24 -10.78
C VAL A 147 17.50 13.06 -11.01
N LEU A 148 16.66 13.90 -10.40
CA LEU A 148 15.21 13.83 -10.59
C LEU A 148 14.81 14.23 -12.02
N GLU A 149 15.44 15.27 -12.60
CA GLU A 149 15.22 15.66 -14.00
C GLU A 149 15.66 14.55 -14.96
N GLU A 150 16.77 13.89 -14.69
CA GLU A 150 17.24 12.73 -15.43
C GLU A 150 16.20 11.58 -15.35
N ALA A 151 15.66 11.31 -14.16
CA ALA A 151 14.65 10.30 -13.96
C ALA A 151 13.37 10.54 -14.78
N PHE A 152 12.93 11.80 -14.86
CA PHE A 152 11.79 12.19 -15.69
C PHE A 152 12.10 12.07 -17.20
N SER A 153 13.32 12.36 -17.62
CA SER A 153 13.72 12.40 -19.03
C SER A 153 14.07 11.02 -19.57
N ASN A 154 14.70 10.17 -18.78
CA ASN A 154 15.23 8.86 -19.18
C ASN A 154 14.30 7.67 -18.91
N ARG A 155 13.00 7.91 -18.82
CA ARG A 155 11.97 6.85 -18.66
C ARG A 155 12.14 5.99 -17.39
N TRP A 156 12.72 6.53 -16.31
CA TRP A 156 12.76 5.84 -15.02
C TRP A 156 11.36 5.79 -14.41
N LEU A 157 10.50 6.75 -14.77
CA LEU A 157 9.10 6.82 -14.37
C LEU A 157 8.17 6.40 -15.53
N ARG A 158 7.24 5.53 -15.23
CA ARG A 158 6.23 5.07 -16.18
C ARG A 158 4.96 5.89 -16.03
N ARG A 159 4.59 6.62 -17.10
CA ARG A 159 3.42 7.53 -17.10
C ARG A 159 2.09 6.80 -17.23
N VAL A 160 2.07 5.67 -17.95
CA VAL A 160 0.84 4.97 -18.31
C VAL A 160 0.79 3.61 -17.63
N ARG A 161 -0.36 3.30 -17.03
CA ARG A 161 -0.62 2.00 -16.42
C ARG A 161 -0.93 0.97 -17.51
N GLU A 162 -0.17 -0.12 -17.53
CA GLU A 162 -0.44 -1.25 -18.43
C GLU A 162 -1.24 -2.35 -17.71
N HIS A 163 -2.06 -3.10 -18.48
CA HIS A 163 -2.98 -4.13 -18.00
C HIS A 163 -2.35 -5.22 -17.10
N ARG A 164 -1.03 -5.43 -17.19
CA ARG A 164 -0.28 -6.46 -16.44
C ARG A 164 0.56 -5.91 -15.28
N GLN A 165 0.37 -4.67 -14.91
CA GLN A 165 1.21 -4.02 -13.90
C GLN A 165 0.62 -4.16 -12.50
N ALA A 166 1.23 -5.01 -11.65
CA ALA A 166 0.92 -5.06 -10.22
C ALA A 166 1.41 -3.78 -9.51
N ARG A 167 0.59 -3.19 -8.63
CA ARG A 167 0.91 -1.96 -7.87
C ARG A 167 2.27 -1.98 -7.15
N ARG A 168 2.78 -3.15 -6.75
CA ARG A 168 4.03 -3.31 -6.00
C ARG A 168 5.31 -3.36 -6.84
N ARG A 169 5.23 -3.49 -8.16
CA ARG A 169 6.44 -3.58 -9.01
C ARG A 169 7.17 -2.26 -9.26
N LEU A 170 6.55 -1.13 -8.97
CA LEU A 170 7.20 0.19 -9.10
C LEU A 170 8.36 0.38 -8.09
N LEU A 171 8.28 -0.22 -6.90
CA LEU A 171 9.30 -0.10 -5.86
C LEU A 171 10.45 -1.12 -5.98
N HIS A 172 10.28 -2.22 -6.71
CA HIS A 172 11.29 -3.29 -6.78
C HIS A 172 12.29 -3.15 -7.94
N ARG A 173 12.11 -2.21 -8.86
CA ARG A 173 13.04 -1.99 -9.99
C ARG A 173 14.18 -1.00 -9.70
N GLN A 174 14.25 -0.45 -8.51
CA GLN A 174 15.35 0.43 -8.08
C GLN A 174 16.71 -0.30 -7.88
N ARG A 175 16.80 -1.62 -8.10
CA ARG A 175 18.07 -2.37 -8.00
C ARG A 175 18.91 -2.41 -9.28
N LEU A 176 18.57 -1.65 -10.32
CA LEU A 176 19.32 -1.60 -11.56
C LEU A 176 19.69 -0.15 -11.97
N ALA A 177 19.94 0.72 -11.01
CA ALA A 177 20.81 1.85 -11.29
C ALA A 177 22.24 1.29 -11.41
N PRO A 178 22.99 1.60 -12.48
CA PRO A 178 24.40 1.25 -12.51
C PRO A 178 25.07 1.85 -11.29
N PRO A 179 26.06 1.16 -10.68
CA PRO A 179 26.78 1.72 -9.53
C PRO A 179 27.36 3.05 -9.96
N LEU A 180 27.10 4.10 -9.16
CA LEU A 180 27.76 5.39 -9.30
C LEU A 180 29.27 5.10 -9.38
N ARG A 181 29.86 5.29 -10.54
CA ARG A 181 31.32 5.25 -10.68
C ARG A 181 31.86 6.35 -9.78
N ALA A 182 32.49 5.98 -8.70
CA ALA A 182 33.29 6.88 -7.92
C ALA A 182 34.29 7.54 -8.90
N ALA A 183 34.25 8.86 -9.00
CA ALA A 183 35.25 9.61 -9.74
C ALA A 183 36.61 9.27 -9.12
N GLN A 184 37.49 8.63 -9.89
CA GLN A 184 38.88 8.47 -9.49
C GLN A 184 39.49 9.87 -9.48
N PRO A 185 40.20 10.29 -8.42
CA PRO A 185 40.98 11.51 -8.45
C PRO A 185 42.04 11.33 -9.49
N GLN A 186 42.05 12.23 -10.47
CA GLN A 186 43.21 12.37 -11.40
C GLN A 186 44.37 12.96 -10.61
N GLY A 187 45.41 12.17 -10.44
CA GLY A 187 46.72 12.63 -9.99
C GLY A 187 47.49 13.43 -11.05
#